data_be5c773c8fbcd22514dd9b84bbd0703c
#
_entry.id   be5c773c8fbcd22514dd9b84bbd0703c
#
_cell.length_a   1.000
_cell.length_b   1.000
_cell.length_c   1.000
_cell.angle_alpha   90.00
_cell.angle_beta   90.00
_cell.angle_gamma   90.00
#
_symmetry.space_group_name_H-M   'P 1'
#
loop_
_entity.id
_entity.type
_entity.pdbx_description
1 polymer ?
#
loop_
_entity_poly.entity_id
_entity_poly.type
_entity_poly.pdbx_seq_one_letter_code
_entity_poly.pdbx_strand_id
1 'polypeptide(L)'
;MTQKHTLSPCGLQILCYNADTLRNKLSGKELPVIRARLVWTSNLMCLLGVLMAFGSTPAAAQTAAPRGPSELQTPLALPVQQVVDTAPQSRRTQVTHVVRRGETLSSIARRYGTTVAAVKEGNGLRGNALQAGRRLSVSGTSTTPSAVAPRSARRPRRSSRAALQARQLQEAQEPRFKLDGAGALVPDLSAEASIIYNPETGQVLWEENAQNQRSIASITKIMTAAVFLENDPDLSQEVVIGRPDVRQASTTYLRAGYKVSADDLLHLLLIASDNAAARTLARMSPQGSAGFVVRMNEKAAELGLTNTQYADPSGLLSANVSTAYDMARLITYVAGDHRIASIMQQQYHTVAFGRRTVTVHSTNQLVMKGDVDVLGGKTGFIRSAGYCLATLLRLPQNGPQVAVVILGAKSNARRFWETRHLFNWLSGRAQDLFGAPVEAAAN
;
A
#
# COMPACT_ATOMS: atom_id res chain seq x y z
N MET A 1 -21.00 -76.20 -19.12
CA MET A 1 -22.11 -75.26 -18.98
C MET A 1 -21.59 -73.87 -19.03
N THR A 2 -21.99 -73.16 -20.00
CA THR A 2 -21.66 -71.84 -20.47
C THR A 2 -21.79 -70.71 -19.39
N GLN A 3 -20.82 -69.84 -19.29
CA GLN A 3 -21.04 -68.48 -18.80
C GLN A 3 -20.18 -67.45 -19.51
N LYS A 4 -20.91 -66.38 -19.88
CA LYS A 4 -20.48 -65.31 -20.77
C LYS A 4 -19.55 -64.31 -20.06
N HIS A 5 -18.54 -63.89 -20.80
CA HIS A 5 -17.71 -62.70 -20.49
C HIS A 5 -18.49 -61.41 -20.80
N THR A 6 -18.42 -60.49 -19.87
CA THR A 6 -18.65 -59.06 -20.15
C THR A 6 -17.38 -58.28 -19.77
N LEU A 7 -16.83 -57.61 -20.77
CA LEU A 7 -15.72 -56.68 -20.65
C LEU A 7 -16.18 -55.34 -20.06
N SER A 8 -15.38 -54.77 -19.17
CA SER A 8 -15.49 -53.38 -18.73
C SER A 8 -14.13 -52.70 -18.79
N PRO A 9 -14.03 -51.44 -19.15
CA PRO A 9 -12.78 -50.81 -19.56
C PRO A 9 -12.00 -50.07 -18.46
N CYS A 10 -10.71 -50.05 -18.66
CA CYS A 10 -9.71 -49.06 -18.26
C CYS A 10 -9.61 -48.62 -16.79
N GLY A 11 -8.80 -49.29 -16.02
CA GLY A 11 -8.31 -48.84 -14.71
C GLY A 11 -6.85 -48.47 -14.79
N LEU A 12 -6.56 -47.20 -14.56
CA LEU A 12 -5.18 -46.68 -14.39
C LEU A 12 -4.72 -46.99 -12.97
N GLN A 13 -3.79 -47.91 -12.80
CA GLN A 13 -3.15 -48.18 -11.51
C GLN A 13 -2.00 -47.20 -11.29
N ILE A 14 -2.18 -46.34 -10.28
CA ILE A 14 -1.10 -45.50 -9.72
C ILE A 14 -0.35 -46.34 -8.72
N LEU A 15 0.92 -46.68 -9.06
CA LEU A 15 1.87 -47.30 -8.15
C LEU A 15 2.48 -46.23 -7.25
N CYS A 16 2.07 -46.21 -5.97
CA CYS A 16 2.80 -45.50 -4.92
C CYS A 16 4.07 -46.29 -4.58
N TYR A 17 5.24 -45.72 -4.88
CA TYR A 17 6.53 -46.23 -4.41
C TYR A 17 6.91 -45.55 -3.10
N ASN A 18 7.10 -46.37 -2.09
CA ASN A 18 7.54 -45.98 -0.76
C ASN A 18 9.07 -45.71 -0.77
N ALA A 19 9.47 -44.51 -0.29
CA ALA A 19 10.86 -44.00 -0.41
C ALA A 19 11.80 -44.39 0.75
N ASP A 20 11.66 -45.57 1.34
CA ASP A 20 12.45 -45.93 2.52
C ASP A 20 13.37 -47.15 2.38
N THR A 21 13.85 -47.50 1.18
CA THR A 21 14.76 -48.66 1.06
C THR A 21 15.90 -48.44 0.05
N LEU A 22 16.65 -47.33 0.15
CA LEU A 22 17.92 -47.18 -0.61
C LEU A 22 18.92 -46.28 0.13
N ARG A 23 19.25 -46.67 1.35
CA ARG A 23 20.46 -46.22 2.05
C ARG A 23 21.26 -47.46 2.42
N ASN A 24 21.98 -48.02 1.46
CA ASN A 24 23.28 -48.72 1.65
C ASN A 24 23.67 -49.51 0.40
N LYS A 25 24.87 -49.25 -0.06
CA LYS A 25 25.65 -49.82 -1.18
C LYS A 25 25.60 -48.94 -2.42
N LEU A 26 26.70 -48.20 -2.59
CA LEU A 26 27.60 -48.34 -3.74
C LEU A 26 28.70 -47.28 -3.64
N SER A 27 29.84 -47.72 -3.16
CA SER A 27 31.15 -47.12 -3.40
C SER A 27 31.62 -47.55 -4.78
N GLY A 28 32.01 -46.60 -5.63
CA GLY A 28 32.95 -46.79 -6.74
C GLY A 28 32.40 -47.46 -7.98
N LYS A 29 32.14 -46.65 -9.02
CA LYS A 29 32.56 -46.88 -10.41
C LYS A 29 31.89 -45.85 -11.33
N GLU A 30 32.74 -45.33 -12.22
CA GLU A 30 32.38 -44.35 -13.26
C GLU A 30 31.23 -44.83 -14.17
N LEU A 31 30.35 -43.93 -14.56
CA LEU A 31 29.31 -44.19 -15.54
C LEU A 31 29.48 -43.28 -16.77
N PRO A 32 29.26 -43.81 -17.98
CA PRO A 32 29.40 -43.06 -19.22
C PRO A 32 28.19 -42.15 -19.50
N VAL A 33 28.52 -41.05 -20.14
CA VAL A 33 27.60 -40.02 -20.60
C VAL A 33 26.66 -40.57 -21.69
N ILE A 34 25.39 -40.72 -21.42
CA ILE A 34 24.34 -40.99 -22.43
C ILE A 34 23.69 -39.67 -22.80
N ARG A 35 23.98 -39.17 -24.01
CA ARG A 35 23.25 -38.05 -24.65
C ARG A 35 21.91 -38.55 -25.16
N ALA A 36 20.84 -38.20 -24.52
CA ALA A 36 19.49 -38.34 -25.09
C ALA A 36 19.21 -37.17 -26.03
N ARG A 37 19.11 -37.46 -27.33
CA ARG A 37 18.55 -36.52 -28.33
C ARG A 37 17.03 -36.60 -28.26
N LEU A 38 16.40 -35.52 -27.86
CA LEU A 38 14.95 -35.35 -28.01
C LEU A 38 14.66 -34.91 -29.46
N VAL A 39 13.99 -35.75 -30.20
CA VAL A 39 13.50 -35.47 -31.55
C VAL A 39 12.13 -34.79 -31.41
N TRP A 40 12.08 -33.56 -31.86
CA TRP A 40 10.79 -32.86 -32.04
C TRP A 40 10.18 -33.27 -33.38
N THR A 41 9.04 -33.92 -33.37
CA THR A 41 8.18 -34.09 -34.55
C THR A 41 7.04 -33.07 -34.51
N SER A 42 7.13 -32.14 -35.44
CA SER A 42 6.04 -31.24 -35.78
C SER A 42 4.86 -32.01 -36.33
N ASN A 43 3.67 -31.80 -35.83
CA ASN A 43 2.43 -32.06 -36.56
C ASN A 43 1.68 -30.74 -36.77
N LEU A 44 1.87 -30.26 -37.98
CA LEU A 44 1.09 -29.23 -38.65
C LEU A 44 0.04 -29.96 -39.49
N MET A 45 -1.15 -29.51 -39.50
CA MET A 45 -2.19 -29.59 -40.57
C MET A 45 -3.58 -30.10 -40.18
N CYS A 46 -4.43 -29.34 -40.64
CA CYS A 46 -5.84 -29.47 -41.09
C CYS A 46 -6.80 -28.65 -40.25
N LEU A 47 -7.44 -27.73 -40.76
CA LEU A 47 -7.68 -26.99 -41.90
C LEU A 47 -9.09 -26.71 -42.24
N LEU A 48 -9.33 -25.68 -42.89
CA LEU A 48 -10.44 -25.35 -43.80
C LEU A 48 -11.85 -25.58 -43.23
N GLY A 49 -12.64 -24.62 -43.03
CA GLY A 49 -13.23 -23.67 -43.97
C GLY A 49 -14.75 -23.83 -43.95
N VAL A 50 -15.47 -22.78 -43.63
CA VAL A 50 -16.72 -22.49 -44.33
C VAL A 50 -16.91 -20.98 -44.33
N LEU A 51 -16.69 -20.44 -45.53
CA LEU A 51 -17.14 -19.14 -45.98
C LEU A 51 -18.61 -19.23 -46.28
N MET A 52 -19.45 -18.37 -45.72
CA MET A 52 -20.70 -17.96 -46.37
C MET A 52 -20.91 -16.48 -46.15
N ALA A 53 -20.86 -15.80 -47.25
CA ALA A 53 -21.24 -14.42 -47.47
C ALA A 53 -22.76 -14.27 -47.56
N PHE A 54 -23.25 -13.16 -47.08
CA PHE A 54 -24.38 -12.37 -47.56
C PHE A 54 -24.23 -11.05 -46.83
N GLY A 55 -23.95 -9.95 -47.44
CA GLY A 55 -24.44 -9.35 -48.66
C GLY A 55 -25.53 -8.37 -48.31
N SER A 56 -25.21 -7.12 -48.43
CA SER A 56 -26.00 -6.01 -48.97
C SER A 56 -25.89 -4.73 -48.15
N THR A 57 -25.07 -3.86 -48.58
CA THR A 57 -25.18 -2.49 -49.12
C THR A 57 -26.06 -1.44 -48.44
N PRO A 58 -25.67 -0.21 -48.54
CA PRO A 58 -26.02 0.87 -47.66
C PRO A 58 -27.14 1.76 -48.22
N ALA A 59 -27.82 2.45 -47.35
CA ALA A 59 -28.73 3.53 -47.71
C ALA A 59 -28.18 4.88 -47.21
N ALA A 60 -28.18 5.77 -48.15
CA ALA A 60 -27.60 7.08 -48.16
C ALA A 60 -28.29 8.10 -47.25
N ALA A 61 -27.48 9.09 -46.94
CA ALA A 61 -27.76 10.37 -46.36
C ALA A 61 -28.98 11.10 -46.91
N GLN A 62 -29.64 11.83 -46.02
CA GLN A 62 -30.19 13.13 -46.40
C GLN A 62 -30.01 14.14 -45.28
N THR A 63 -29.26 15.15 -45.64
CA THR A 63 -29.06 16.45 -45.05
C THR A 63 -30.37 17.22 -44.91
N ALA A 64 -30.61 17.84 -43.79
CA ALA A 64 -31.42 19.05 -43.71
C ALA A 64 -30.80 20.03 -42.78
N ALA A 65 -30.41 21.15 -43.34
CA ALA A 65 -29.88 22.34 -42.67
C ALA A 65 -31.02 23.26 -42.18
N PRO A 66 -30.69 24.33 -41.47
CA PRO A 66 -31.43 24.84 -40.31
C PRO A 66 -32.41 25.97 -40.70
N ARG A 67 -33.45 26.16 -39.90
CA ARG A 67 -34.27 27.36 -39.96
C ARG A 67 -34.00 28.20 -38.69
N GLY A 68 -33.63 29.41 -38.92
CA GLY A 68 -33.33 30.46 -37.98
C GLY A 68 -34.54 31.04 -37.25
N PRO A 69 -34.36 32.14 -36.51
CA PRO A 69 -34.95 32.38 -35.21
C PRO A 69 -36.31 33.06 -35.26
N SER A 70 -37.14 32.71 -34.31
CA SER A 70 -38.38 33.41 -34.03
C SER A 70 -38.14 34.45 -32.92
N GLU A 71 -38.32 35.72 -33.24
CA GLU A 71 -38.42 36.84 -32.33
C GLU A 71 -39.58 36.66 -31.38
N LEU A 72 -39.33 36.86 -30.09
CA LEU A 72 -40.38 37.15 -29.12
C LEU A 72 -39.92 38.28 -28.18
N GLN A 73 -40.41 39.40 -28.51
CA GLN A 73 -40.82 40.59 -27.75
C GLN A 73 -40.31 40.77 -26.30
N THR A 74 -39.58 41.82 -26.15
CA THR A 74 -39.17 42.51 -24.93
C THR A 74 -40.39 43.15 -24.22
N PRO A 75 -40.55 42.97 -22.90
CA PRO A 75 -41.38 43.89 -22.11
C PRO A 75 -40.55 45.06 -21.59
N LEU A 76 -41.15 46.22 -21.65
CA LEU A 76 -40.66 47.52 -21.25
C LEU A 76 -40.03 47.55 -19.82
N ALA A 77 -38.86 48.13 -19.74
CA ALA A 77 -38.18 48.50 -18.51
C ALA A 77 -38.79 49.76 -17.91
N LEU A 78 -39.22 49.67 -16.66
CA LEU A 78 -39.48 50.83 -15.79
C LEU A 78 -38.18 51.31 -15.15
N PRO A 79 -37.94 52.59 -14.95
CA PRO A 79 -36.70 53.11 -14.42
C PRO A 79 -36.61 52.83 -12.90
N VAL A 80 -35.60 52.01 -12.52
CA VAL A 80 -35.23 51.84 -11.10
C VAL A 80 -34.36 53.02 -10.71
N GLN A 81 -34.83 53.78 -9.77
CA GLN A 81 -34.09 54.84 -9.09
C GLN A 81 -32.85 54.24 -8.43
N GLN A 82 -31.69 54.78 -8.77
CA GLN A 82 -30.41 54.49 -8.08
C GLN A 82 -30.52 55.07 -6.66
N VAL A 83 -30.70 54.18 -5.67
CA VAL A 83 -30.37 54.47 -4.28
C VAL A 83 -28.85 54.37 -4.16
N VAL A 84 -28.24 55.52 -3.97
CA VAL A 84 -26.79 55.59 -3.66
C VAL A 84 -26.62 55.15 -2.23
N ASP A 85 -26.31 53.86 -2.02
CA ASP A 85 -25.88 53.33 -0.74
C ASP A 85 -24.45 53.83 -0.48
N THR A 86 -24.35 54.87 0.32
CA THR A 86 -23.09 55.35 0.91
C THR A 86 -22.66 54.34 1.98
N ALA A 87 -21.89 53.34 1.58
CA ALA A 87 -21.21 52.48 2.52
C ALA A 87 -20.27 53.28 3.43
N PRO A 88 -20.25 53.02 4.75
CA PRO A 88 -19.39 53.75 5.66
C PRO A 88 -17.92 53.43 5.34
N GLN A 89 -17.16 54.45 4.97
CA GLN A 89 -15.70 54.37 4.81
C GLN A 89 -15.08 53.99 6.15
N SER A 90 -14.66 52.73 6.31
CA SER A 90 -13.89 52.28 7.45
C SER A 90 -12.53 52.99 7.44
N ARG A 91 -12.28 53.86 8.40
CA ARG A 91 -10.99 54.50 8.63
C ARG A 91 -9.91 53.41 8.82
N ARG A 92 -9.04 53.22 7.83
CA ARG A 92 -7.87 52.36 7.94
C ARG A 92 -6.89 53.06 8.90
N THR A 93 -6.76 52.55 10.11
CA THR A 93 -5.75 52.98 11.06
C THR A 93 -4.40 52.38 10.72
N GLN A 94 -3.36 53.19 10.69
CA GLN A 94 -1.98 52.75 10.48
C GLN A 94 -1.38 52.32 11.82
N VAL A 95 -0.92 51.07 11.91
CA VAL A 95 -0.36 50.49 13.14
C VAL A 95 1.09 50.12 12.90
N THR A 96 1.98 50.47 13.85
CA THR A 96 3.36 50.03 13.79
C THR A 96 3.51 48.64 14.40
N HIS A 97 3.99 47.69 13.59
CA HIS A 97 4.32 46.31 14.02
C HIS A 97 5.82 46.12 14.13
N VAL A 98 6.31 45.56 15.25
CA VAL A 98 7.71 45.17 15.42
C VAL A 98 7.84 43.68 15.08
N VAL A 99 8.62 43.35 14.06
CA VAL A 99 8.85 41.98 13.57
C VAL A 99 9.48 41.13 14.65
N ARG A 100 8.89 40.01 15.00
CA ARG A 100 9.43 39.01 15.93
C ARG A 100 10.23 37.95 15.20
N ARG A 101 11.12 37.27 15.89
CA ARG A 101 11.94 36.18 15.32
C ARG A 101 11.02 35.07 14.75
N GLY A 102 11.17 34.76 13.46
CA GLY A 102 10.37 33.75 12.75
C GLY A 102 9.05 34.25 12.12
N GLU A 103 8.70 35.55 12.28
CA GLU A 103 7.55 36.11 11.57
C GLU A 103 7.84 36.34 10.09
N THR A 104 6.84 36.13 9.24
CA THR A 104 6.88 36.37 7.79
C THR A 104 5.92 37.48 7.41
N LEU A 105 6.15 38.12 6.24
CA LEU A 105 5.22 39.12 5.71
C LEU A 105 3.78 38.58 5.60
N SER A 106 3.62 37.29 5.24
CA SER A 106 2.32 36.65 5.14
C SER A 106 1.63 36.50 6.50
N SER A 107 2.38 36.19 7.56
CA SER A 107 1.81 36.08 8.92
C SER A 107 1.41 37.44 9.48
N ILE A 108 2.20 38.49 9.17
CA ILE A 108 1.93 39.87 9.59
C ILE A 108 0.71 40.41 8.82
N ALA A 109 0.66 40.27 7.49
CA ALA A 109 -0.47 40.68 6.67
C ALA A 109 -1.78 40.05 7.14
N ARG A 110 -1.78 38.75 7.42
CA ARG A 110 -2.95 38.01 7.95
C ARG A 110 -3.39 38.52 9.32
N ARG A 111 -2.46 38.86 10.19
CA ARG A 111 -2.74 39.40 11.54
C ARG A 111 -3.51 40.73 11.50
N TYR A 112 -3.19 41.57 10.53
CA TYR A 112 -3.77 42.90 10.41
C TYR A 112 -4.86 43.02 9.32
N GLY A 113 -5.30 41.89 8.75
CA GLY A 113 -6.36 41.85 7.72
C GLY A 113 -5.98 42.61 6.44
N THR A 114 -4.70 42.59 6.07
CA THR A 114 -4.14 43.27 4.89
C THR A 114 -3.43 42.29 3.97
N THR A 115 -2.90 42.76 2.85
CA THR A 115 -2.14 41.93 1.89
C THR A 115 -0.63 42.10 2.05
N VAL A 116 0.14 41.08 1.65
CA VAL A 116 1.61 41.15 1.63
C VAL A 116 2.08 42.30 0.73
N ALA A 117 1.39 42.55 -0.38
CA ALA A 117 1.69 43.67 -1.28
C ALA A 117 1.56 45.02 -0.56
N ALA A 118 0.46 45.24 0.15
CA ALA A 118 0.21 46.49 0.89
C ALA A 118 1.24 46.69 2.03
N VAL A 119 1.65 45.62 2.73
CA VAL A 119 2.73 45.72 3.74
C VAL A 119 4.07 46.07 3.10
N LYS A 120 4.39 45.50 1.95
CA LYS A 120 5.64 45.80 1.22
C LYS A 120 5.67 47.24 0.72
N GLU A 121 4.59 47.66 0.10
CA GLU A 121 4.43 49.02 -0.48
C GLU A 121 4.52 50.10 0.61
N GLY A 122 3.78 49.96 1.70
CA GLY A 122 3.78 50.89 2.84
C GLY A 122 5.10 50.97 3.61
N ASN A 123 6.07 50.06 3.34
CA ASN A 123 7.36 49.99 4.02
C ASN A 123 8.57 50.00 3.05
N GLY A 124 8.37 50.21 1.76
CA GLY A 124 9.43 50.27 0.75
C GLY A 124 10.21 48.96 0.63
N LEU A 125 9.57 47.78 0.83
CA LEU A 125 10.22 46.48 0.81
C LEU A 125 10.27 45.90 -0.61
N ARG A 126 11.47 45.71 -1.17
CA ARG A 126 11.66 45.08 -2.49
C ARG A 126 11.67 43.54 -2.42
N GLY A 127 11.96 42.95 -1.26
CA GLY A 127 12.05 41.50 -1.03
C GLY A 127 11.08 41.00 0.05
N ASN A 128 11.14 39.68 0.35
CA ASN A 128 10.31 39.05 1.40
C ASN A 128 11.08 38.83 2.71
N ALA A 129 12.39 39.13 2.74
CA ALA A 129 13.23 38.95 3.91
C ALA A 129 12.90 40.00 4.98
N LEU A 130 12.66 39.54 6.22
CA LEU A 130 12.43 40.36 7.39
C LEU A 130 13.46 40.08 8.43
N GLN A 131 14.00 41.16 9.07
CA GLN A 131 14.84 41.04 10.24
C GLN A 131 14.00 41.22 11.51
N ALA A 132 14.22 40.39 12.51
CA ALA A 132 13.62 40.57 13.83
C ALA A 132 14.03 41.94 14.43
N GLY A 133 13.07 42.64 15.04
CA GLY A 133 13.22 43.99 15.54
C GLY A 133 12.87 45.11 14.55
N ARG A 134 12.75 44.84 13.27
CA ARG A 134 12.33 45.85 12.28
C ARG A 134 10.90 46.32 12.55
N ARG A 135 10.69 47.64 12.49
CA ARG A 135 9.35 48.24 12.60
C ARG A 135 8.73 48.35 11.22
N LEU A 136 7.48 47.86 11.08
CA LEU A 136 6.69 47.94 9.87
C LEU A 136 5.42 48.74 10.12
N SER A 137 5.12 49.66 9.21
CA SER A 137 3.82 50.35 9.19
C SER A 137 2.82 49.46 8.43
N VAL A 138 1.73 49.08 9.09
CA VAL A 138 0.72 48.16 8.55
C VAL A 138 -0.65 48.86 8.60
N SER A 139 -1.23 49.09 7.43
CA SER A 139 -2.60 49.62 7.32
C SER A 139 -3.59 48.46 7.39
N GLY A 140 -4.38 48.38 8.44
CA GLY A 140 -5.36 47.31 8.65
C GLY A 140 -6.42 47.67 9.67
N THR A 141 -7.49 46.90 9.72
CA THR A 141 -8.51 47.03 10.77
C THR A 141 -7.92 46.55 12.10
N SER A 142 -7.55 47.50 12.96
CA SER A 142 -7.04 47.21 14.29
C SER A 142 -8.14 46.67 15.19
N THR A 143 -8.10 45.38 15.52
CA THR A 143 -8.74 44.87 16.71
C THR A 143 -7.81 45.02 17.89
N THR A 144 -7.73 46.21 18.46
CA THR A 144 -7.10 46.44 19.76
C THR A 144 -7.97 45.81 20.84
N PRO A 145 -7.45 45.00 21.75
CA PRO A 145 -8.23 44.56 22.89
C PRO A 145 -8.36 45.72 23.88
N SER A 146 -9.52 46.35 23.90
CA SER A 146 -9.95 47.29 24.94
C SER A 146 -10.09 46.56 26.26
N ALA A 147 -9.42 47.05 27.29
CA ALA A 147 -9.58 46.59 28.66
C ALA A 147 -11.00 46.88 29.17
N VAL A 148 -11.83 45.88 29.32
CA VAL A 148 -13.11 45.95 30.03
C VAL A 148 -13.28 44.69 30.87
N ALA A 149 -13.47 44.93 32.17
CA ALA A 149 -14.06 44.19 33.29
C ALA A 149 -14.40 42.67 33.16
N PRO A 150 -14.35 41.91 34.26
CA PRO A 150 -14.44 40.45 34.25
C PRO A 150 -15.85 39.99 33.91
N ARG A 151 -16.06 39.56 32.69
CA ARG A 151 -17.23 38.77 32.30
C ARG A 151 -16.93 37.31 32.47
N SER A 152 -17.77 36.66 33.25
CA SER A 152 -17.91 35.23 33.48
C SER A 152 -17.27 34.32 32.39
N ALA A 153 -16.51 33.37 32.84
CA ALA A 153 -15.76 32.38 32.08
C ALA A 153 -16.56 31.77 30.91
N ARG A 154 -16.39 32.32 29.71
CA ARG A 154 -16.67 31.59 28.47
C ARG A 154 -15.51 30.63 28.25
N ARG A 155 -15.75 29.35 28.48
CA ARG A 155 -14.87 28.24 28.11
C ARG A 155 -14.33 28.44 26.69
N PRO A 156 -13.02 28.29 26.45
CA PRO A 156 -12.44 28.55 25.15
C PRO A 156 -12.97 27.52 24.12
N ARG A 157 -13.54 28.02 23.04
CA ARG A 157 -14.01 27.23 21.88
C ARG A 157 -12.94 26.31 21.27
N ARG A 158 -11.68 26.46 21.64
CA ARG A 158 -10.55 25.59 21.25
C ARG A 158 -10.62 24.22 21.90
N SER A 159 -11.15 24.11 23.12
CA SER A 159 -11.28 22.82 23.83
C SER A 159 -12.33 21.92 23.21
N SER A 160 -13.39 22.49 22.62
CA SER A 160 -14.47 21.71 22.01
C SER A 160 -14.05 21.02 20.71
N ARG A 161 -13.21 21.65 19.88
CA ARG A 161 -12.73 21.06 18.64
C ARG A 161 -11.66 19.97 18.88
N ALA A 162 -10.76 20.21 19.82
CA ALA A 162 -9.77 19.20 20.23
C ALA A 162 -10.45 18.03 20.96
N ALA A 163 -11.43 18.30 21.82
CA ALA A 163 -12.22 17.27 22.49
C ALA A 163 -13.09 16.49 21.49
N LEU A 164 -13.67 17.16 20.50
CA LEU A 164 -14.42 16.51 19.43
C LEU A 164 -13.51 15.64 18.54
N GLN A 165 -12.32 16.13 18.19
CA GLN A 165 -11.33 15.36 17.47
C GLN A 165 -10.80 14.17 18.29
N ALA A 166 -10.55 14.36 19.58
CA ALA A 166 -10.13 13.29 20.48
C ALA A 166 -11.23 12.23 20.60
N ARG A 167 -12.49 12.65 20.77
CA ARG A 167 -13.64 11.76 20.81
C ARG A 167 -13.85 11.01 19.48
N GLN A 168 -13.74 11.70 18.33
CA GLN A 168 -13.80 11.07 17.01
C GLN A 168 -12.65 10.07 16.79
N LEU A 169 -11.45 10.38 17.29
CA LEU A 169 -10.32 9.45 17.29
C LEU A 169 -10.55 8.24 18.19
N GLN A 170 -11.15 8.45 19.35
CA GLN A 170 -11.49 7.39 20.30
C GLN A 170 -12.62 6.51 19.75
N GLU A 171 -13.72 7.10 19.26
CA GLU A 171 -14.80 6.38 18.58
C GLU A 171 -14.32 5.63 17.32
N ALA A 172 -13.30 6.17 16.62
CA ALA A 172 -12.67 5.51 15.49
C ALA A 172 -11.77 4.32 15.89
N GLN A 173 -11.40 4.21 17.17
CA GLN A 173 -10.54 3.16 17.71
C GLN A 173 -11.31 2.14 18.58
N GLU A 174 -12.59 2.38 18.86
CA GLU A 174 -13.41 1.39 19.55
C GLU A 174 -13.63 0.15 18.68
N PRO A 175 -13.40 -1.06 19.23
CA PRO A 175 -13.68 -2.31 18.54
C PRO A 175 -15.15 -2.36 18.10
N ARG A 176 -15.38 -2.53 16.80
CA ARG A 176 -16.72 -2.64 16.24
C ARG A 176 -16.99 -4.08 15.85
N PHE A 177 -18.19 -4.52 16.12
CA PHE A 177 -18.64 -5.86 15.80
C PHE A 177 -19.97 -5.79 15.04
N LYS A 178 -20.19 -6.78 14.18
CA LYS A 178 -21.45 -7.03 13.47
C LYS A 178 -21.86 -8.48 13.67
N LEU A 179 -23.12 -8.79 13.46
CA LEU A 179 -23.58 -10.17 13.38
C LEU A 179 -23.29 -10.70 11.97
N ASP A 180 -22.74 -11.90 11.89
CA ASP A 180 -22.62 -12.62 10.62
C ASP A 180 -23.94 -13.32 10.23
N GLY A 181 -23.97 -14.03 9.10
CA GLY A 181 -25.14 -14.76 8.63
C GLY A 181 -25.62 -15.89 9.56
N ALA A 182 -24.78 -16.33 10.49
CA ALA A 182 -25.09 -17.34 11.50
C ALA A 182 -25.46 -16.71 12.86
N GLY A 183 -25.46 -15.38 12.97
CA GLY A 183 -25.76 -14.65 14.21
C GLY A 183 -24.58 -14.55 15.18
N ALA A 184 -23.37 -14.91 14.79
CA ALA A 184 -22.18 -14.75 15.60
C ALA A 184 -21.61 -13.33 15.52
N LEU A 185 -21.08 -12.82 16.64
CA LEU A 185 -20.40 -11.53 16.68
C LEU A 185 -19.01 -11.66 16.03
N VAL A 186 -18.84 -10.96 14.91
CA VAL A 186 -17.58 -10.89 14.14
C VAL A 186 -17.10 -9.46 14.01
N PRO A 187 -15.79 -9.24 13.78
CA PRO A 187 -15.24 -7.89 13.57
C PRO A 187 -15.93 -7.14 12.42
N ASP A 188 -16.29 -5.87 12.66
CA ASP A 188 -16.80 -4.95 11.65
C ASP A 188 -15.67 -4.02 11.18
N LEU A 189 -15.15 -4.27 10.00
CA LEU A 189 -14.03 -3.54 9.42
C LEU A 189 -14.48 -2.55 8.34
N SER A 190 -13.66 -1.56 8.07
CA SER A 190 -13.86 -0.62 6.97
C SER A 190 -12.94 -0.89 5.78
N ALA A 191 -12.06 -1.85 5.88
CA ALA A 191 -11.22 -2.32 4.80
C ALA A 191 -12.06 -2.99 3.71
N GLU A 192 -11.56 -2.96 2.49
CA GLU A 192 -12.27 -3.52 1.33
C GLU A 192 -12.15 -5.05 1.27
N ALA A 193 -11.04 -5.61 1.76
CA ALA A 193 -10.82 -7.05 1.88
C ALA A 193 -9.89 -7.35 3.05
N SER A 194 -10.15 -8.46 3.76
CA SER A 194 -9.39 -8.84 4.96
C SER A 194 -9.44 -10.33 5.20
N ILE A 195 -8.41 -10.88 5.87
CA ILE A 195 -8.33 -12.29 6.22
C ILE A 195 -7.52 -12.51 7.49
N ILE A 196 -7.87 -13.54 8.25
CA ILE A 196 -7.03 -14.23 9.22
C ILE A 196 -6.81 -15.65 8.72
N TYR A 197 -5.57 -16.02 8.49
CA TYR A 197 -5.18 -17.30 7.91
C TYR A 197 -4.20 -18.02 8.83
N ASN A 198 -4.45 -19.30 9.07
CA ASN A 198 -3.54 -20.17 9.80
C ASN A 198 -2.53 -20.80 8.81
N PRO A 199 -1.24 -20.45 8.87
CA PRO A 199 -0.24 -20.95 7.94
C PRO A 199 0.11 -22.43 8.14
N GLU A 200 -0.10 -23.00 9.34
CA GLU A 200 0.23 -24.37 9.66
C GLU A 200 -0.80 -25.35 9.08
N THR A 201 -2.09 -24.98 9.14
CA THR A 201 -3.17 -25.86 8.66
C THR A 201 -3.71 -25.47 7.30
N GLY A 202 -3.39 -24.27 6.81
CA GLY A 202 -3.99 -23.69 5.61
C GLY A 202 -5.43 -23.19 5.79
N GLN A 203 -5.94 -23.17 7.03
CA GLN A 203 -7.32 -22.81 7.33
C GLN A 203 -7.51 -21.28 7.32
N VAL A 204 -8.61 -20.84 6.74
CA VAL A 204 -9.13 -19.48 6.92
C VAL A 204 -9.93 -19.43 8.21
N LEU A 205 -9.43 -18.66 9.18
CA LEU A 205 -10.06 -18.50 10.50
C LEU A 205 -11.15 -17.44 10.50
N TRP A 206 -11.00 -16.44 9.65
CA TRP A 206 -11.98 -15.39 9.39
C TRP A 206 -11.64 -14.67 8.09
N GLU A 207 -12.65 -14.24 7.35
CA GLU A 207 -12.44 -13.46 6.13
C GLU A 207 -13.60 -12.51 5.81
N GLU A 208 -13.29 -11.46 5.08
CA GLU A 208 -14.25 -10.58 4.45
C GLU A 208 -13.70 -10.18 3.07
N ASN A 209 -14.40 -10.57 1.99
CA ASN A 209 -14.00 -10.32 0.60
C ASN A 209 -12.57 -10.80 0.25
N ALA A 210 -12.05 -11.83 0.95
CA ALA A 210 -10.64 -12.21 0.87
C ALA A 210 -10.21 -12.71 -0.51
N GLN A 211 -11.14 -13.16 -1.35
CA GLN A 211 -10.88 -13.62 -2.71
C GLN A 211 -11.02 -12.50 -3.77
N ASN A 212 -11.45 -11.31 -3.37
CA ASN A 212 -11.61 -10.20 -4.31
C ASN A 212 -10.24 -9.65 -4.72
N GLN A 213 -9.92 -9.75 -6.02
CA GLN A 213 -8.69 -9.23 -6.58
C GLN A 213 -8.67 -7.71 -6.56
N ARG A 214 -7.56 -7.12 -6.09
CA ARG A 214 -7.37 -5.68 -6.04
C ARG A 214 -5.91 -5.29 -6.05
N SER A 215 -5.63 -4.02 -6.31
CA SER A 215 -4.28 -3.48 -6.24
C SER A 215 -3.71 -3.59 -4.82
N ILE A 216 -2.47 -4.08 -4.70
CA ILE A 216 -1.78 -4.36 -3.43
C ILE A 216 -0.68 -3.35 -3.10
N ALA A 217 -0.42 -2.40 -4.01
CA ALA A 217 0.62 -1.40 -3.83
C ALA A 217 1.97 -2.03 -3.41
N SER A 218 2.68 -1.41 -2.49
CA SER A 218 4.03 -1.84 -2.07
C SER A 218 4.09 -3.17 -1.29
N ILE A 219 2.97 -3.88 -1.08
CA ILE A 219 3.06 -5.29 -0.64
C ILE A 219 3.82 -6.11 -1.71
N THR A 220 3.74 -5.73 -2.97
CA THR A 220 4.55 -6.26 -4.09
C THR A 220 6.02 -6.49 -3.73
N LYS A 221 6.60 -5.62 -2.89
CA LYS A 221 8.04 -5.66 -2.56
C LYS A 221 8.48 -6.90 -1.78
N ILE A 222 7.56 -7.62 -1.13
CA ILE A 222 7.91 -8.91 -0.50
C ILE A 222 8.19 -9.98 -1.57
N MET A 223 7.45 -9.98 -2.69
CA MET A 223 7.78 -10.82 -3.84
C MET A 223 9.10 -10.38 -4.50
N THR A 224 9.35 -9.08 -4.59
CA THR A 224 10.63 -8.56 -5.10
C THR A 224 11.81 -9.06 -4.26
N ALA A 225 11.71 -9.05 -2.93
CA ALA A 225 12.73 -9.59 -2.04
C ALA A 225 12.91 -11.11 -2.26
N ALA A 226 11.81 -11.85 -2.32
CA ALA A 226 11.84 -13.31 -2.52
C ALA A 226 12.54 -13.70 -3.82
N VAL A 227 12.14 -13.08 -4.93
CA VAL A 227 12.72 -13.37 -6.25
C VAL A 227 14.19 -12.92 -6.35
N PHE A 228 14.55 -11.79 -5.75
CA PHE A 228 15.94 -11.33 -5.73
C PHE A 228 16.86 -12.32 -4.99
N LEU A 229 16.38 -12.89 -3.89
CA LEU A 229 17.15 -13.79 -3.04
C LEU A 229 17.16 -15.26 -3.50
N GLU A 230 16.40 -15.62 -4.55
CA GLU A 230 16.30 -17.00 -5.05
C GLU A 230 17.65 -17.62 -5.45
N ASN A 231 18.53 -16.82 -6.05
CA ASN A 231 19.81 -17.30 -6.56
C ASN A 231 20.97 -17.01 -5.60
N ASP A 232 20.67 -16.77 -4.34
CA ASP A 232 21.65 -16.50 -3.27
C ASP A 232 22.71 -15.45 -3.68
N PRO A 233 22.26 -14.22 -4.05
CA PRO A 233 23.15 -13.19 -4.56
C PRO A 233 24.13 -12.70 -3.49
N ASP A 234 25.30 -12.22 -3.92
CA ASP A 234 26.23 -11.53 -3.02
C ASP A 234 25.62 -10.22 -2.53
N LEU A 235 25.19 -10.20 -1.27
CA LEU A 235 24.57 -9.03 -0.65
C LEU A 235 25.57 -7.89 -0.39
N SER A 236 26.87 -8.17 -0.37
CA SER A 236 27.91 -7.16 -0.25
C SER A 236 28.17 -6.39 -1.56
N GLN A 237 27.67 -6.92 -2.69
CA GLN A 237 27.85 -6.31 -4.00
C GLN A 237 27.32 -4.87 -4.02
N GLU A 238 28.21 -3.92 -4.31
CA GLU A 238 27.82 -2.52 -4.52
C GLU A 238 27.29 -2.26 -5.94
N VAL A 239 26.23 -1.48 -6.02
CA VAL A 239 25.64 -1.03 -7.28
C VAL A 239 25.54 0.47 -7.33
N VAL A 240 25.76 1.05 -8.52
CA VAL A 240 25.50 2.46 -8.77
C VAL A 240 24.03 2.65 -9.14
N ILE A 241 23.34 3.50 -8.40
CA ILE A 241 21.95 3.86 -8.67
C ILE A 241 21.86 4.62 -10.00
N GLY A 242 21.08 4.10 -10.93
CA GLY A 242 20.86 4.71 -12.23
C GLY A 242 19.78 5.79 -12.21
N ARG A 243 19.80 6.68 -13.23
CA ARG A 243 18.70 7.64 -13.46
C ARG A 243 17.33 6.96 -13.65
N PRO A 244 17.23 5.82 -14.38
CA PRO A 244 15.96 5.09 -14.51
C PRO A 244 15.39 4.61 -13.19
N ASP A 245 16.24 4.18 -12.24
CA ASP A 245 15.81 3.63 -10.95
C ASP A 245 15.04 4.67 -10.13
N VAL A 246 15.52 5.92 -10.12
CA VAL A 246 14.94 7.03 -9.34
C VAL A 246 13.89 7.85 -10.09
N ARG A 247 13.75 7.68 -11.41
CA ARG A 247 12.79 8.44 -12.21
C ARG A 247 11.36 8.13 -11.76
N GLN A 248 10.62 9.16 -11.30
CA GLN A 248 9.24 9.01 -10.81
C GLN A 248 9.09 7.93 -9.72
N ALA A 249 10.15 7.70 -8.93
CA ALA A 249 10.12 6.70 -7.87
C ALA A 249 9.21 7.06 -6.69
N SER A 250 8.70 8.32 -6.64
CA SER A 250 7.83 8.81 -5.58
C SER A 250 8.49 8.74 -4.18
N THR A 251 8.42 7.59 -3.48
CA THR A 251 9.11 7.37 -2.21
C THR A 251 10.48 6.76 -2.47
N THR A 252 11.56 7.52 -2.23
CA THR A 252 12.94 7.01 -2.27
C THR A 252 13.90 7.89 -1.49
N TYR A 253 14.88 7.27 -0.86
CA TYR A 253 16.05 7.91 -0.22
C TYR A 253 17.26 7.95 -1.16
N LEU A 254 17.19 7.23 -2.29
CA LEU A 254 18.26 7.06 -3.25
C LEU A 254 18.31 8.21 -4.27
N ARG A 255 19.50 8.48 -4.79
CA ARG A 255 19.74 9.42 -5.89
C ARG A 255 20.64 8.76 -6.94
N ALA A 256 20.46 9.15 -8.20
CA ALA A 256 21.35 8.69 -9.26
C ALA A 256 22.81 9.01 -8.91
N GLY A 257 23.69 8.03 -9.13
CA GLY A 257 25.10 8.11 -8.82
C GLY A 257 25.49 7.66 -7.40
N TYR A 258 24.54 7.38 -6.49
CA TYR A 258 24.86 6.76 -5.22
C TYR A 258 25.34 5.33 -5.42
N LYS A 259 26.35 4.91 -4.63
CA LYS A 259 26.76 3.52 -4.50
C LYS A 259 26.14 2.96 -3.25
N VAL A 260 25.53 1.79 -3.38
CA VAL A 260 24.76 1.14 -2.32
C VAL A 260 24.94 -0.36 -2.44
N SER A 261 25.09 -1.06 -1.32
CA SER A 261 25.13 -2.54 -1.31
C SER A 261 23.75 -3.15 -1.60
N ALA A 262 23.73 -4.38 -2.09
CA ALA A 262 22.49 -5.13 -2.25
C ALA A 262 21.77 -5.34 -0.91
N ASP A 263 22.51 -5.50 0.19
CA ASP A 263 21.98 -5.59 1.54
C ASP A 263 21.24 -4.32 1.95
N ASP A 264 21.86 -3.16 1.80
CA ASP A 264 21.23 -1.86 2.09
C ASP A 264 19.99 -1.62 1.21
N LEU A 265 20.00 -2.10 -0.05
CA LEU A 265 18.84 -2.03 -0.92
C LEU A 265 17.69 -2.90 -0.42
N LEU A 266 17.95 -4.09 0.10
CA LEU A 266 16.93 -4.95 0.73
C LEU A 266 16.34 -4.29 1.98
N HIS A 267 17.18 -3.67 2.82
CA HIS A 267 16.75 -2.93 3.99
C HIS A 267 15.88 -1.72 3.60
N LEU A 268 16.29 -0.93 2.61
CA LEU A 268 15.49 0.18 2.08
C LEU A 268 14.15 -0.30 1.48
N LEU A 269 14.16 -1.43 0.78
CA LEU A 269 12.98 -2.06 0.18
C LEU A 269 11.94 -2.43 1.24
N LEU A 270 12.36 -3.14 2.28
CA LEU A 270 11.46 -3.80 3.23
C LEU A 270 11.07 -2.86 4.38
N ILE A 271 12.01 -2.10 4.94
CA ILE A 271 11.80 -1.19 6.07
C ILE A 271 11.13 0.10 5.61
N ALA A 272 11.76 0.81 4.66
CA ALA A 272 11.33 2.13 4.21
C ALA A 272 10.38 2.10 3.02
N SER A 273 10.16 0.92 2.43
CA SER A 273 9.33 0.76 1.22
C SER A 273 9.86 1.56 0.01
N ASP A 274 11.19 1.68 -0.13
CA ASP A 274 11.84 2.46 -1.18
C ASP A 274 11.58 1.86 -2.58
N ASN A 275 11.07 2.70 -3.49
CA ASN A 275 10.70 2.26 -4.83
C ASN A 275 11.90 2.17 -5.78
N ALA A 276 12.91 3.02 -5.60
CA ALA A 276 14.12 2.93 -6.40
C ALA A 276 14.95 1.71 -5.99
N ALA A 277 14.97 1.33 -4.70
CA ALA A 277 15.59 0.09 -4.25
C ALA A 277 14.97 -1.13 -4.95
N ALA A 278 13.64 -1.20 -5.05
CA ALA A 278 12.94 -2.27 -5.76
C ALA A 278 13.39 -2.38 -7.23
N ARG A 279 13.46 -1.25 -7.93
CA ARG A 279 13.87 -1.19 -9.34
C ARG A 279 15.35 -1.53 -9.52
N THR A 280 16.20 -1.09 -8.60
CA THR A 280 17.63 -1.39 -8.64
C THR A 280 17.87 -2.88 -8.44
N LEU A 281 17.24 -3.52 -7.44
CA LEU A 281 17.33 -4.96 -7.21
C LEU A 281 16.86 -5.76 -8.44
N ALA A 282 15.73 -5.38 -9.03
CA ALA A 282 15.25 -6.00 -10.26
C ALA A 282 16.24 -5.85 -11.43
N ARG A 283 16.90 -4.70 -11.58
CA ARG A 283 17.92 -4.46 -12.60
C ARG A 283 19.21 -5.24 -12.34
N MET A 284 19.58 -5.45 -11.07
CA MET A 284 20.77 -6.24 -10.68
C MET A 284 20.58 -7.73 -10.91
N SER A 285 19.34 -8.21 -10.94
CA SER A 285 19.04 -9.62 -11.12
C SER A 285 19.59 -10.14 -12.47
N PRO A 286 19.93 -11.42 -12.59
CA PRO A 286 20.40 -12.00 -13.85
C PRO A 286 19.44 -11.81 -15.03
N GLN A 287 18.15 -11.71 -14.76
CA GLN A 287 17.10 -11.52 -15.76
C GLN A 287 16.94 -10.07 -16.20
N GLY A 288 17.55 -9.10 -15.48
CA GLY A 288 17.32 -7.67 -15.67
C GLY A 288 15.88 -7.24 -15.38
N SER A 289 15.59 -5.95 -15.46
CA SER A 289 14.30 -5.40 -15.00
C SER A 289 13.06 -6.03 -15.64
N ALA A 290 13.11 -6.33 -16.95
CA ALA A 290 11.96 -6.90 -17.66
C ALA A 290 11.76 -8.39 -17.30
N GLY A 291 12.82 -9.18 -17.35
CA GLY A 291 12.78 -10.60 -17.00
C GLY A 291 12.47 -10.82 -15.52
N PHE A 292 12.84 -9.87 -14.66
CA PHE A 292 12.52 -9.92 -13.24
C PHE A 292 11.00 -9.93 -12.96
N VAL A 293 10.24 -9.09 -13.68
CA VAL A 293 8.77 -9.07 -13.53
C VAL A 293 8.14 -10.37 -14.04
N VAL A 294 8.69 -10.94 -15.12
CA VAL A 294 8.27 -12.28 -15.59
C VAL A 294 8.52 -13.29 -14.47
N ARG A 295 9.73 -13.29 -13.88
CA ARG A 295 10.07 -14.21 -12.79
C ARG A 295 9.17 -14.04 -11.55
N MET A 296 8.78 -12.80 -11.21
CA MET A 296 7.81 -12.55 -10.13
C MET A 296 6.47 -13.24 -10.39
N ASN A 297 5.98 -13.25 -11.62
CA ASN A 297 4.74 -13.91 -11.98
C ASN A 297 4.88 -15.44 -12.02
N GLU A 298 6.01 -15.96 -12.51
CA GLU A 298 6.35 -17.39 -12.42
C GLU A 298 6.39 -17.85 -10.96
N LYS A 299 7.05 -17.09 -10.07
CA LYS A 299 7.08 -17.38 -8.63
C LYS A 299 5.70 -17.36 -8.02
N ALA A 300 4.84 -16.43 -8.42
CA ALA A 300 3.44 -16.42 -7.97
C ALA A 300 2.72 -17.71 -8.36
N ALA A 301 2.91 -18.18 -9.60
CA ALA A 301 2.33 -19.45 -10.06
C ALA A 301 2.91 -20.67 -9.31
N GLU A 302 4.23 -20.72 -9.08
CA GLU A 302 4.89 -21.76 -8.28
C GLU A 302 4.35 -21.86 -6.85
N LEU A 303 4.03 -20.70 -6.25
CA LEU A 303 3.43 -20.61 -4.92
C LEU A 303 1.92 -20.84 -4.93
N GLY A 304 1.31 -21.07 -6.11
CA GLY A 304 -0.13 -21.24 -6.27
C GLY A 304 -0.93 -19.98 -5.92
N LEU A 305 -0.37 -18.79 -6.14
CA LEU A 305 -1.05 -17.51 -5.94
C LEU A 305 -1.84 -17.15 -7.22
N THR A 306 -2.91 -17.87 -7.44
CA THR A 306 -3.63 -17.90 -8.73
C THR A 306 -4.33 -16.58 -9.09
N ASN A 307 -4.58 -15.73 -8.10
CA ASN A 307 -5.20 -14.42 -8.29
C ASN A 307 -4.19 -13.26 -8.15
N THR A 308 -2.90 -13.55 -8.33
CA THR A 308 -1.81 -12.58 -8.17
C THR A 308 -1.12 -12.30 -9.50
N GLN A 309 -0.95 -11.01 -9.81
CA GLN A 309 -0.23 -10.56 -10.99
C GLN A 309 0.65 -9.35 -10.64
N TYR A 310 1.88 -9.36 -11.13
CA TYR A 310 2.84 -8.29 -10.97
C TYR A 310 3.11 -7.59 -12.31
N ALA A 311 3.16 -6.25 -12.28
CA ALA A 311 3.43 -5.40 -13.42
C ALA A 311 4.70 -4.56 -13.26
N ASP A 312 5.17 -4.39 -12.02
CA ASP A 312 6.44 -3.73 -11.69
C ASP A 312 6.95 -4.24 -10.32
N PRO A 313 8.27 -4.11 -10.03
CA PRO A 313 8.84 -4.64 -8.78
C PRO A 313 8.54 -3.77 -7.55
N SER A 314 8.03 -2.56 -7.73
CA SER A 314 7.83 -1.60 -6.63
C SER A 314 6.40 -1.54 -6.11
N GLY A 315 5.41 -1.97 -6.90
CA GLY A 315 3.99 -1.83 -6.58
C GLY A 315 3.43 -0.43 -6.85
N LEU A 316 4.10 0.38 -7.68
CA LEU A 316 3.60 1.70 -8.07
C LEU A 316 2.49 1.60 -9.12
N LEU A 317 2.56 0.62 -10.00
CA LEU A 317 1.50 0.37 -10.97
C LEU A 317 0.30 -0.30 -10.31
N SER A 318 -0.90 0.23 -10.55
CA SER A 318 -2.15 -0.34 -10.04
C SER A 318 -2.44 -1.75 -10.56
N ALA A 319 -1.78 -2.15 -11.64
CA ALA A 319 -1.82 -3.48 -12.22
C ALA A 319 -1.06 -4.55 -11.40
N ASN A 320 -0.35 -4.17 -10.33
CA ASN A 320 0.05 -5.13 -9.31
C ASN A 320 -1.18 -5.49 -8.48
N VAL A 321 -1.80 -6.61 -8.80
CA VAL A 321 -3.06 -7.03 -8.19
C VAL A 321 -2.94 -8.39 -7.50
N SER A 322 -3.71 -8.58 -6.46
CA SER A 322 -3.80 -9.84 -5.71
C SER A 322 -5.06 -9.87 -4.85
N THR A 323 -5.24 -10.93 -4.09
CA THR A 323 -6.28 -11.13 -3.09
C THR A 323 -5.70 -11.10 -1.67
N ALA A 324 -6.53 -10.88 -0.66
CA ALA A 324 -6.08 -10.99 0.72
C ALA A 324 -5.63 -12.43 1.05
N TYR A 325 -6.28 -13.42 0.46
CA TYR A 325 -5.93 -14.82 0.61
C TYR A 325 -4.52 -15.13 0.04
N ASP A 326 -4.22 -14.73 -1.19
CA ASP A 326 -2.91 -14.93 -1.79
C ASP A 326 -1.81 -14.18 -1.01
N MET A 327 -2.11 -12.98 -0.52
CA MET A 327 -1.16 -12.20 0.28
C MET A 327 -0.89 -12.81 1.65
N ALA A 328 -1.86 -13.50 2.26
CA ALA A 328 -1.65 -14.26 3.50
C ALA A 328 -0.68 -15.44 3.27
N ARG A 329 -0.80 -16.14 2.17
CA ARG A 329 0.12 -17.21 1.78
C ARG A 329 1.52 -16.67 1.45
N LEU A 330 1.58 -15.54 0.73
CA LEU A 330 2.85 -14.93 0.37
C LEU A 330 3.62 -14.40 1.59
N ILE A 331 2.95 -13.69 2.53
CA ILE A 331 3.64 -13.20 3.73
C ILE A 331 4.14 -14.34 4.61
N THR A 332 3.40 -15.45 4.67
CA THR A 332 3.83 -16.68 5.35
C THR A 332 5.08 -17.24 4.71
N TYR A 333 5.09 -17.39 3.39
CA TYR A 333 6.23 -17.92 2.63
C TYR A 333 7.49 -17.06 2.85
N VAL A 334 7.40 -15.76 2.68
CA VAL A 334 8.58 -14.88 2.79
C VAL A 334 9.07 -14.70 4.23
N ALA A 335 8.19 -14.80 5.23
CA ALA A 335 8.58 -14.79 6.63
C ALA A 335 9.28 -16.08 7.07
N GLY A 336 9.22 -17.14 6.28
CA GLY A 336 10.01 -18.36 6.44
C GLY A 336 11.48 -18.18 6.03
N ASP A 337 11.80 -17.19 5.18
CA ASP A 337 13.20 -16.84 4.87
C ASP A 337 13.74 -15.88 5.93
N HIS A 338 14.68 -16.34 6.73
CA HIS A 338 15.29 -15.56 7.82
C HIS A 338 15.89 -14.23 7.33
N ARG A 339 16.45 -14.17 6.12
CA ARG A 339 17.03 -12.95 5.53
C ARG A 339 15.96 -11.87 5.34
N ILE A 340 14.76 -12.26 4.91
CA ILE A 340 13.62 -11.35 4.73
C ILE A 340 12.98 -11.02 6.08
N ALA A 341 12.71 -12.05 6.89
CA ALA A 341 12.03 -11.89 8.18
C ALA A 341 12.79 -10.96 9.13
N SER A 342 14.12 -11.17 9.27
CA SER A 342 14.95 -10.35 10.15
C SER A 342 14.93 -8.86 9.76
N ILE A 343 14.91 -8.54 8.46
CA ILE A 343 14.79 -7.15 8.00
C ILE A 343 13.39 -6.57 8.30
N MET A 344 12.33 -7.33 8.05
CA MET A 344 10.95 -6.87 8.28
C MET A 344 10.62 -6.60 9.75
N GLN A 345 11.38 -7.18 10.68
CA GLN A 345 11.25 -6.99 12.13
C GLN A 345 12.03 -5.77 12.65
N GLN A 346 12.90 -5.16 11.86
CA GLN A 346 13.69 -4.02 12.28
C GLN A 346 12.85 -2.75 12.36
N GLN A 347 13.07 -1.96 13.41
CA GLN A 347 12.45 -0.65 13.58
C GLN A 347 13.10 0.43 12.71
N TYR A 348 14.40 0.32 12.50
CA TYR A 348 15.18 1.25 11.69
C TYR A 348 16.42 0.57 11.11
N HIS A 349 16.96 1.18 10.06
CA HIS A 349 18.24 0.83 9.48
C HIS A 349 18.98 2.09 9.04
N THR A 350 20.32 2.04 9.08
CA THR A 350 21.16 3.20 8.73
C THR A 350 22.01 2.86 7.53
N VAL A 351 21.80 3.61 6.43
CA VAL A 351 22.51 3.44 5.16
C VAL A 351 23.51 4.57 4.96
N ALA A 352 24.71 4.23 4.51
CA ALA A 352 25.74 5.20 4.14
C ALA A 352 25.78 5.39 2.61
N PHE A 353 25.73 6.65 2.18
CA PHE A 353 25.90 7.08 0.79
C PHE A 353 27.17 7.90 0.65
N GLY A 354 28.32 7.25 0.68
CA GLY A 354 29.63 7.93 0.77
C GLY A 354 29.78 8.71 2.09
N ARG A 355 29.80 10.05 2.02
CA ARG A 355 29.90 10.91 3.22
C ARG A 355 28.57 11.18 3.91
N ARG A 356 27.45 10.78 3.34
CA ARG A 356 26.11 11.00 3.88
C ARG A 356 25.56 9.72 4.46
N THR A 357 25.08 9.80 5.70
CA THR A 357 24.36 8.71 6.36
C THR A 357 22.88 9.07 6.51
N VAL A 358 21.99 8.12 6.30
CA VAL A 358 20.54 8.28 6.45
C VAL A 358 20.00 7.13 7.27
N THR A 359 19.31 7.42 8.37
CA THR A 359 18.55 6.42 9.11
C THR A 359 17.10 6.40 8.58
N VAL A 360 16.65 5.24 8.14
CA VAL A 360 15.27 5.00 7.71
C VAL A 360 14.53 4.23 8.80
N HIS A 361 13.23 4.50 8.92
CA HIS A 361 12.38 3.87 9.93
C HIS A 361 11.33 2.98 9.28
N SER A 362 10.91 1.94 10.01
CA SER A 362 9.89 1.02 9.53
C SER A 362 8.57 1.75 9.27
N THR A 363 8.00 1.46 8.12
CA THR A 363 6.63 1.89 7.78
C THR A 363 5.56 1.09 8.51
N ASN A 364 5.95 -0.03 9.14
CA ASN A 364 5.05 -0.88 9.92
C ASN A 364 4.96 -0.42 11.39
N GLN A 365 3.84 0.23 11.75
CA GLN A 365 3.65 0.71 13.12
C GLN A 365 3.49 -0.41 14.16
N LEU A 366 3.20 -1.66 13.75
CA LEU A 366 3.18 -2.79 14.69
C LEU A 366 4.59 -3.07 15.19
N VAL A 367 5.57 -3.08 14.28
CA VAL A 367 7.00 -3.22 14.62
C VAL A 367 7.49 -2.04 15.46
N MET A 368 7.10 -0.81 15.08
CA MET A 368 7.54 0.41 15.80
C MET A 368 7.03 0.47 17.23
N LYS A 369 5.84 -0.07 17.51
CA LYS A 369 5.23 -0.06 18.84
C LYS A 369 5.66 -1.27 19.69
N GLY A 370 5.89 -2.42 19.08
CA GLY A 370 6.27 -3.65 19.74
C GLY A 370 5.17 -4.22 20.67
N ASP A 371 3.91 -3.86 20.43
CA ASP A 371 2.76 -4.29 21.23
C ASP A 371 2.16 -5.62 20.76
N VAL A 372 2.62 -6.14 19.63
CA VAL A 372 2.31 -7.47 19.09
C VAL A 372 3.58 -8.11 18.56
N ASP A 373 3.68 -9.44 18.64
CA ASP A 373 4.83 -10.19 18.10
C ASP A 373 4.71 -10.31 16.58
N VAL A 374 5.50 -9.51 15.85
CA VAL A 374 5.52 -9.41 14.40
C VAL A 374 6.66 -10.26 13.85
N LEU A 375 6.35 -11.36 13.18
CA LEU A 375 7.32 -12.23 12.52
C LEU A 375 7.69 -11.74 11.11
N GLY A 376 6.83 -10.97 10.50
CA GLY A 376 7.05 -10.32 9.22
C GLY A 376 5.89 -9.40 8.85
N GLY A 377 6.15 -8.40 8.02
CA GLY A 377 5.06 -7.53 7.59
C GLY A 377 5.48 -6.47 6.59
N LYS A 378 4.56 -6.14 5.68
CA LYS A 378 4.77 -5.12 4.66
C LYS A 378 3.54 -4.24 4.48
N THR A 379 3.76 -2.95 4.51
CA THR A 379 2.75 -1.94 4.22
C THR A 379 2.68 -1.63 2.72
N GLY A 380 1.50 -1.23 2.24
CA GLY A 380 1.29 -0.73 0.89
C GLY A 380 0.38 0.50 0.88
N PHE A 381 0.60 1.41 -0.05
CA PHE A 381 -0.30 2.51 -0.34
C PHE A 381 -0.06 3.08 -1.73
N ILE A 382 -1.08 3.07 -2.55
CA ILE A 382 -1.31 3.98 -3.68
C ILE A 382 -2.79 4.38 -3.67
N ARG A 383 -3.15 5.45 -4.37
CA ARG A 383 -4.54 5.96 -4.30
C ARG A 383 -5.59 4.91 -4.68
N SER A 384 -5.32 4.08 -5.69
CA SER A 384 -6.23 3.02 -6.16
C SER A 384 -6.31 1.81 -5.22
N ALA A 385 -5.24 1.51 -4.47
CA ALA A 385 -5.21 0.39 -3.54
C ALA A 385 -5.81 0.73 -2.16
N GLY A 386 -5.77 2.02 -1.75
CA GLY A 386 -5.99 2.39 -0.37
C GLY A 386 -4.81 1.98 0.51
N TYR A 387 -5.01 1.94 1.82
CA TYR A 387 -3.98 1.53 2.77
C TYR A 387 -4.02 0.01 2.98
N CYS A 388 -2.90 -0.65 2.71
CA CYS A 388 -2.78 -2.10 2.77
C CYS A 388 -1.71 -2.51 3.80
N LEU A 389 -1.90 -3.68 4.42
CA LEU A 389 -0.95 -4.33 5.31
C LEU A 389 -1.10 -5.85 5.17
N ALA A 390 0.00 -6.54 4.89
CA ALA A 390 0.11 -7.98 5.06
C ALA A 390 1.12 -8.25 6.17
N THR A 391 0.77 -9.07 7.16
CA THR A 391 1.63 -9.35 8.30
C THR A 391 1.44 -10.76 8.82
N LEU A 392 2.53 -11.39 9.27
CA LEU A 392 2.55 -12.63 10.03
C LEU A 392 2.79 -12.27 11.49
N LEU A 393 1.91 -12.72 12.36
CA LEU A 393 1.91 -12.44 13.79
C LEU A 393 1.95 -13.75 14.56
N ARG A 394 2.50 -13.72 15.77
CA ARG A 394 2.41 -14.81 16.73
C ARG A 394 1.41 -14.44 17.81
N LEU A 395 0.53 -15.37 18.15
CA LEU A 395 -0.39 -15.21 19.27
C LEU A 395 0.35 -15.18 20.60
N PRO A 396 -0.22 -14.53 21.65
CA PRO A 396 0.41 -14.45 22.97
C PRO A 396 0.83 -15.82 23.51
N GLN A 397 1.78 -15.81 24.48
CA GLN A 397 2.28 -17.01 25.17
C GLN A 397 2.97 -18.02 24.21
N ASN A 398 3.69 -17.53 23.21
CA ASN A 398 4.28 -18.35 22.15
C ASN A 398 3.26 -19.23 21.40
N GLY A 399 2.04 -18.73 21.29
CA GLY A 399 0.96 -19.40 20.58
C GLY A 399 1.21 -19.52 19.06
N PRO A 400 0.25 -20.10 18.33
CA PRO A 400 0.36 -20.32 16.90
C PRO A 400 0.54 -19.02 16.11
N GLN A 401 1.13 -19.17 14.92
CA GLN A 401 1.30 -18.07 13.99
C GLN A 401 0.02 -17.86 13.18
N VAL A 402 -0.28 -16.62 12.86
CA VAL A 402 -1.41 -16.25 12.01
C VAL A 402 -1.03 -15.16 11.03
N ALA A 403 -1.40 -15.31 9.78
CA ALA A 403 -1.27 -14.25 8.81
C ALA A 403 -2.54 -13.38 8.86
N VAL A 404 -2.36 -12.07 9.02
CA VAL A 404 -3.45 -11.10 8.99
C VAL A 404 -3.19 -10.13 7.83
N VAL A 405 -4.14 -10.04 6.91
CA VAL A 405 -4.04 -9.14 5.76
C VAL A 405 -5.22 -8.19 5.75
N ILE A 406 -4.92 -6.92 5.59
CA ILE A 406 -5.88 -5.81 5.42
C ILE A 406 -5.58 -5.13 4.09
N LEU A 407 -6.55 -5.10 3.18
CA LEU A 407 -6.45 -4.42 1.90
C LEU A 407 -7.51 -3.33 1.78
N GLY A 408 -7.09 -2.13 1.37
CA GLY A 408 -8.01 -1.03 1.12
C GLY A 408 -8.59 -0.35 2.35
N ALA A 409 -7.86 -0.32 3.46
CA ALA A 409 -8.29 0.45 4.63
C ALA A 409 -8.37 1.95 4.29
N LYS A 410 -9.28 2.66 4.96
CA LYS A 410 -9.61 4.07 4.66
C LYS A 410 -8.52 5.07 5.09
N SER A 411 -7.60 4.67 5.99
CA SER A 411 -6.48 5.51 6.41
C SER A 411 -5.26 4.70 6.85
N ASN A 412 -4.09 5.38 6.94
CA ASN A 412 -2.87 4.77 7.47
C ASN A 412 -3.05 4.21 8.89
N ALA A 413 -3.75 4.93 9.76
CA ALA A 413 -3.99 4.49 11.12
C ALA A 413 -4.97 3.29 11.16
N ARG A 414 -5.98 3.30 10.28
CA ARG A 414 -7.01 2.24 10.22
C ARG A 414 -6.45 0.88 9.91
N ARG A 415 -5.52 0.73 8.94
CA ARG A 415 -4.96 -0.59 8.62
C ARG A 415 -4.30 -1.26 9.82
N PHE A 416 -3.62 -0.49 10.70
CA PHE A 416 -3.01 -1.03 11.91
C PHE A 416 -4.03 -1.27 13.02
N TRP A 417 -5.01 -0.39 13.14
CA TRP A 417 -6.09 -0.56 14.10
C TRP A 417 -6.93 -1.82 13.76
N GLU A 418 -7.32 -1.97 12.50
CA GLU A 418 -8.11 -3.12 12.04
C GLU A 418 -7.32 -4.43 12.16
N THR A 419 -6.02 -4.42 11.89
CA THR A 419 -5.16 -5.58 12.14
C THR A 419 -5.15 -5.98 13.62
N ARG A 420 -4.99 -4.99 14.55
CA ARG A 420 -5.06 -5.27 15.99
C ARG A 420 -6.44 -5.74 16.41
N HIS A 421 -7.48 -5.18 15.84
CA HIS A 421 -8.85 -5.57 16.15
C HIS A 421 -9.09 -7.04 15.78
N LEU A 422 -8.68 -7.47 14.59
CA LEU A 422 -8.72 -8.87 14.18
C LEU A 422 -7.87 -9.76 15.08
N PHE A 423 -6.63 -9.35 15.37
CA PHE A 423 -5.71 -10.09 16.22
C PHE A 423 -6.24 -10.29 17.65
N ASN A 424 -6.77 -9.22 18.25
CA ASN A 424 -7.33 -9.29 19.60
C ASN A 424 -8.60 -10.16 19.66
N TRP A 425 -9.46 -10.05 18.64
CA TRP A 425 -10.66 -10.87 18.51
C TRP A 425 -10.30 -12.36 18.41
N LEU A 426 -9.28 -12.68 17.59
CA LEU A 426 -8.78 -14.04 17.44
C LEU A 426 -8.13 -14.53 18.75
N SER A 427 -7.30 -13.71 19.39
CA SER A 427 -6.62 -14.09 20.66
C SER A 427 -7.61 -14.44 21.75
N GLY A 428 -8.77 -13.75 21.81
CA GLY A 428 -9.84 -14.07 22.73
C GLY A 428 -10.58 -15.39 22.44
N ARG A 429 -10.37 -15.97 21.26
CA ARG A 429 -10.97 -17.23 20.80
C ARG A 429 -9.95 -18.32 20.50
N ALA A 430 -8.69 -18.10 20.88
CA ALA A 430 -7.60 -19.00 20.50
C ALA A 430 -7.82 -20.42 21.05
N GLN A 431 -8.36 -20.57 22.24
CA GLN A 431 -8.67 -21.89 22.82
C GLN A 431 -9.74 -22.64 22.01
N ASP A 432 -10.75 -21.93 21.50
CA ASP A 432 -11.83 -22.54 20.72
C ASP A 432 -11.36 -22.95 19.32
N LEU A 433 -10.44 -22.16 18.72
CA LEU A 433 -10.03 -22.30 17.32
C LEU A 433 -8.78 -23.16 17.12
N PHE A 434 -7.89 -23.23 18.11
CA PHE A 434 -6.64 -24.00 18.01
C PHE A 434 -6.62 -25.23 18.94
N GLY A 435 -7.66 -25.43 19.74
CA GLY A 435 -7.75 -26.49 20.76
C GLY A 435 -6.92 -26.17 22.00
N ALA A 436 -7.20 -26.87 23.10
CA ALA A 436 -6.33 -26.87 24.28
C ALA A 436 -4.95 -27.41 23.84
N PRO A 437 -3.82 -26.87 24.37
CA PRO A 437 -2.55 -27.54 24.22
C PRO A 437 -2.75 -28.98 24.72
N VAL A 438 -2.37 -29.95 23.88
CA VAL A 438 -2.33 -31.36 24.33
C VAL A 438 -1.32 -31.35 25.45
N GLU A 439 -1.83 -31.39 26.69
CA GLU A 439 -1.01 -31.73 27.84
C GLU A 439 -0.36 -33.05 27.46
N ALA A 440 0.97 -33.02 27.31
CA ALA A 440 1.75 -34.21 27.12
C ALA A 440 1.39 -35.12 28.29
N ALA A 441 0.67 -36.19 27.99
CA ALA A 441 0.37 -37.23 28.95
C ALA A 441 1.72 -37.71 29.50
N ALA A 442 2.05 -37.22 30.68
CA ALA A 442 3.10 -37.80 31.50
C ALA A 442 2.54 -39.12 31.99
N ASN A 443 3.03 -40.19 31.39
CA ASN A 443 3.06 -41.54 32.00
C ASN A 443 4.43 -42.16 31.73
#